data_ebafec55041f3e3b33e2dbd485a5cf4f
#
_entry.id   ebafec55041f3e3b33e2dbd485a5cf4f
#
_cell.length_a   1.000
_cell.length_b   1.000
_cell.length_c   1.000
_cell.angle_alpha   90.00
_cell.angle_beta   90.00
_cell.angle_gamma   90.00
#
_symmetry.space_group_name_H-M   'P 1'
#
loop_
_entity.id
_entity.type
_entity.pdbx_description
1 polymer ?
#
loop_
_entity_poly.entity_id
_entity_poly.type
_entity_poly.pdbx_seq_one_letter_code
_entity_poly.pdbx_strand_id
1 'polypeptide(L)'
;MGVRVILTTGGTGGHIFPALAVAEQLRREGAELLFVGSEYGSEAKLAKQAGLEFRGLPVRGVLGRGLRSVGALWGLFRAVFMARAIVKAFRPDAVIGFGAYASFPSLAAAKLSGVPIAVHEQNAMPGLTNRMLAKLAKRVFLSLPDVTGAFDAKKSVQTGNPVREAIVEAGKGAVEHPGTRRLLVMGGSQGAKAVNSVILASLERLMKAGIEIRHQTGSFDLERVLAGYRAHGVDASGVTPFIEDVAGAYQWADLVLCRAGATSVVELAVAGKPAVLVPFPYATHDHQTYNARVMVDQGAALLVAEKDLPHLDAGGMLINLLMDPGTLHTMSQMAHTCARPDAAAKVAQGVLALCRQS
;
A
#
# COMPACT_ATOMS: atom_id res chain seq x y z
N MET A 1 -29.13 8.79 15.66
CA MET A 1 -27.94 9.52 15.23
C MET A 1 -27.09 8.56 14.42
N GLY A 2 -26.47 9.02 13.33
CA GLY A 2 -25.57 8.17 12.52
C GLY A 2 -24.29 7.84 13.29
N VAL A 3 -23.67 6.70 12.97
CA VAL A 3 -22.38 6.28 13.55
C VAL A 3 -21.27 7.26 13.10
N ARG A 4 -20.38 7.63 14.01
CA ARG A 4 -19.29 8.59 13.79
C ARG A 4 -17.94 7.90 13.95
N VAL A 5 -17.10 7.92 12.92
CA VAL A 5 -15.82 7.23 12.91
C VAL A 5 -14.68 8.18 12.54
N ILE A 6 -13.61 8.15 13.32
CA ILE A 6 -12.33 8.77 12.93
C ILE A 6 -11.44 7.70 12.30
N LEU A 7 -10.95 7.99 11.07
CA LEU A 7 -9.88 7.23 10.45
C LEU A 7 -8.57 8.01 10.61
N THR A 8 -7.49 7.35 11.00
CA THR A 8 -6.22 8.03 11.20
C THR A 8 -5.05 7.23 10.63
N THR A 9 -4.20 7.93 9.92
CA THR A 9 -2.99 7.37 9.31
C THR A 9 -1.99 8.48 8.98
N GLY A 10 -0.85 8.09 8.43
CA GLY A 10 0.15 9.01 7.91
C GLY A 10 1.16 8.31 6.99
N GLY A 11 2.10 9.10 6.49
CA GLY A 11 3.22 8.58 5.72
C GLY A 11 2.92 8.43 4.23
N THR A 12 3.06 7.22 3.70
CA THR A 12 2.97 6.94 2.26
C THR A 12 1.57 6.44 1.86
N GLY A 13 1.31 6.41 0.55
CA GLY A 13 0.09 5.83 -0.02
C GLY A 13 -0.23 4.42 0.49
N GLY A 14 0.79 3.64 0.88
CA GLY A 14 0.62 2.29 1.44
C GLY A 14 -0.26 2.21 2.68
N HIS A 15 -0.36 3.29 3.46
CA HIS A 15 -1.26 3.40 4.62
C HIS A 15 -2.52 4.21 4.32
N ILE A 16 -2.41 5.19 3.42
CA ILE A 16 -3.51 6.12 3.13
C ILE A 16 -4.58 5.45 2.29
N PHE A 17 -4.21 4.73 1.21
CA PHE A 17 -5.20 4.10 0.32
C PHE A 17 -6.07 3.05 1.01
N PRO A 18 -5.54 2.16 1.88
CA PRO A 18 -6.38 1.28 2.69
C PRO A 18 -7.37 2.04 3.59
N ALA A 19 -6.94 3.15 4.19
CA ALA A 19 -7.83 3.98 5.02
C ALA A 19 -8.96 4.59 4.19
N LEU A 20 -8.66 5.08 2.99
CA LEU A 20 -9.66 5.64 2.07
C LEU A 20 -10.64 4.58 1.56
N ALA A 21 -10.16 3.37 1.26
CA ALA A 21 -11.03 2.27 0.84
C ALA A 21 -12.03 1.87 1.96
N VAL A 22 -11.58 1.84 3.22
CA VAL A 22 -12.47 1.60 4.37
C VAL A 22 -13.43 2.78 4.58
N ALA A 23 -12.95 4.02 4.43
CA ALA A 23 -13.79 5.21 4.54
C ALA A 23 -14.95 5.19 3.53
N GLU A 24 -14.69 4.75 2.31
CA GLU A 24 -15.72 4.61 1.30
C GLU A 24 -16.82 3.61 1.71
N GLN A 25 -16.44 2.44 2.24
CA GLN A 25 -17.40 1.46 2.73
C GLN A 25 -18.20 1.97 3.94
N LEU A 26 -17.53 2.61 4.92
CA LEU A 26 -18.20 3.21 6.07
C LEU A 26 -19.21 4.30 5.67
N ARG A 27 -18.87 5.11 4.65
CA ARG A 27 -19.77 6.14 4.13
C ARG A 27 -21.02 5.53 3.45
N ARG A 28 -20.86 4.42 2.73
CA ARG A 28 -22.00 3.67 2.16
C ARG A 28 -22.95 3.14 3.22
N GLU A 29 -22.41 2.79 4.37
CA GLU A 29 -23.18 2.37 5.55
C GLU A 29 -23.76 3.57 6.35
N GLY A 30 -23.62 4.80 5.85
CA GLY A 30 -24.20 6.01 6.45
C GLY A 30 -23.40 6.58 7.63
N ALA A 31 -22.14 6.19 7.81
CA ALA A 31 -21.29 6.76 8.86
C ALA A 31 -20.81 8.18 8.54
N GLU A 32 -20.79 9.04 9.55
CA GLU A 32 -20.13 10.35 9.52
C GLU A 32 -18.63 10.15 9.78
N LEU A 33 -17.78 10.68 8.91
CA LEU A 33 -16.35 10.36 8.88
C LEU A 33 -15.49 11.61 9.06
N LEU A 34 -14.44 11.47 9.87
CA LEU A 34 -13.36 12.45 9.97
C LEU A 34 -12.01 11.76 9.73
N PHE A 35 -11.23 12.32 8.82
CA PHE A 35 -9.88 11.82 8.55
C PHE A 35 -8.84 12.66 9.32
N VAL A 36 -8.01 12.01 10.12
CA VAL A 36 -6.97 12.68 10.92
C VAL A 36 -5.60 12.15 10.51
N GLY A 37 -4.66 13.03 10.21
CA GLY A 37 -3.33 12.64 9.76
C GLY A 37 -2.29 13.73 10.01
N SER A 38 -1.09 13.57 9.42
CA SER A 38 -0.05 14.60 9.48
C SER A 38 -0.41 15.78 8.56
N GLU A 39 -0.15 17.00 9.02
CA GLU A 39 -0.29 18.21 8.18
C GLU A 39 0.85 18.36 7.15
N TYR A 40 1.90 17.53 7.25
CA TYR A 40 3.10 17.61 6.42
C TYR A 40 3.16 16.55 5.31
N GLY A 41 2.18 15.66 5.24
CA GLY A 41 2.12 14.56 4.29
C GLY A 41 1.13 14.78 3.14
N SER A 42 0.86 13.72 2.39
CA SER A 42 -0.12 13.73 1.30
C SER A 42 -1.56 13.48 1.78
N GLU A 43 -1.76 13.23 3.08
CA GLU A 43 -3.04 12.85 3.69
C GLU A 43 -4.13 13.88 3.42
N ALA A 44 -3.82 15.17 3.63
CA ALA A 44 -4.78 16.26 3.41
C ALA A 44 -5.28 16.32 1.97
N LYS A 45 -4.35 16.20 0.99
CA LYS A 45 -4.69 16.19 -0.44
C LYS A 45 -5.59 15.00 -0.79
N LEU A 46 -5.19 13.81 -0.37
CA LEU A 46 -5.89 12.56 -0.71
C LEU A 46 -7.25 12.45 -0.01
N ALA A 47 -7.35 12.84 1.26
CA ALA A 47 -8.63 12.91 1.98
C ALA A 47 -9.61 13.89 1.32
N LYS A 48 -9.13 15.08 0.92
CA LYS A 48 -9.94 16.06 0.19
C LYS A 48 -10.42 15.53 -1.16
N GLN A 49 -9.55 14.86 -1.92
CA GLN A 49 -9.93 14.22 -3.19
C GLN A 49 -11.01 13.14 -3.00
N ALA A 50 -10.98 12.43 -1.86
CA ALA A 50 -12.00 11.45 -1.47
C ALA A 50 -13.28 12.09 -0.86
N GLY A 51 -13.38 13.42 -0.79
CA GLY A 51 -14.53 14.12 -0.21
C GLY A 51 -14.66 13.94 1.30
N LEU A 52 -13.56 13.73 2.03
CA LEU A 52 -13.53 13.57 3.48
C LEU A 52 -13.09 14.87 4.17
N GLU A 53 -13.73 15.18 5.32
CA GLU A 53 -13.22 16.21 6.22
C GLU A 53 -11.87 15.78 6.77
N PHE A 54 -10.88 16.68 6.76
CA PHE A 54 -9.52 16.42 7.23
C PHE A 54 -9.13 17.34 8.36
N ARG A 55 -8.49 16.78 9.39
CA ARG A 55 -7.83 17.52 10.46
C ARG A 55 -6.36 17.12 10.55
N GLY A 56 -5.47 18.09 10.39
CA GLY A 56 -4.03 17.90 10.49
C GLY A 56 -3.54 17.94 11.94
N LEU A 57 -2.55 17.08 12.22
CA LEU A 57 -1.76 17.15 13.45
C LEU A 57 -0.30 17.48 13.11
N PRO A 58 0.39 18.31 13.88
CA PRO A 58 1.76 18.72 13.60
C PRO A 58 2.77 17.64 14.02
N VAL A 59 2.62 16.44 13.43
CA VAL A 59 3.47 15.29 13.71
C VAL A 59 4.39 14.96 12.56
N ARG A 60 5.66 14.69 12.87
CA ARG A 60 6.69 14.23 11.94
C ARG A 60 7.31 12.95 12.47
N GLY A 61 7.84 12.08 11.58
CA GLY A 61 8.50 10.83 12.00
C GLY A 61 9.62 11.07 13.02
N VAL A 62 9.64 10.27 14.06
CA VAL A 62 10.59 10.38 15.19
C VAL A 62 11.86 9.57 14.96
N LEU A 63 11.77 8.46 14.22
CA LEU A 63 12.87 7.51 14.02
C LEU A 63 14.02 8.10 13.19
N GLY A 64 15.25 7.87 13.62
CA GLY A 64 16.47 8.26 12.88
C GLY A 64 16.98 9.69 13.13
N ARG A 65 16.47 10.43 14.16
CA ARG A 65 16.80 11.85 14.39
C ARG A 65 17.77 12.15 15.55
N GLY A 66 18.39 11.16 16.19
CA GLY A 66 19.38 11.36 17.26
C GLY A 66 18.88 12.28 18.39
N LEU A 67 19.69 13.27 18.81
CA LEU A 67 19.36 14.23 19.88
C LEU A 67 18.11 15.10 19.61
N ARG A 68 17.61 15.18 18.37
CA ARG A 68 16.33 15.81 18.02
C ARG A 68 15.09 15.00 18.45
N SER A 69 15.29 13.81 19.01
CA SER A 69 14.20 12.93 19.49
C SER A 69 13.46 13.53 20.69
N VAL A 70 14.10 14.35 21.55
CA VAL A 70 13.42 14.99 22.70
C VAL A 70 12.37 15.99 22.22
N GLY A 71 12.69 16.83 21.24
CA GLY A 71 11.74 17.76 20.65
C GLY A 71 10.59 17.04 19.91
N ALA A 72 10.89 15.89 19.30
CA ALA A 72 9.88 15.07 18.63
C ALA A 72 8.94 14.38 19.64
N LEU A 73 9.43 13.94 20.80
CA LEU A 73 8.60 13.41 21.89
C LEU A 73 7.67 14.48 22.47
N TRP A 74 8.17 15.69 22.68
CA TRP A 74 7.34 16.83 23.12
C TRP A 74 6.28 17.18 22.07
N GLY A 75 6.66 17.18 20.79
CA GLY A 75 5.72 17.35 19.68
C GLY A 75 4.63 16.27 19.63
N LEU A 76 5.00 15.02 19.90
CA LEU A 76 4.05 13.89 19.96
C LEU A 76 3.08 14.05 21.14
N PHE A 77 3.58 14.45 22.32
CA PHE A 77 2.74 14.71 23.49
C PHE A 77 1.73 15.84 23.21
N ARG A 78 2.22 16.98 22.67
CA ARG A 78 1.32 18.08 22.23
C ARG A 78 0.28 17.61 21.23
N ALA A 79 0.66 16.77 20.26
CA ALA A 79 -0.26 16.22 19.27
C ALA A 79 -1.36 15.34 19.90
N VAL A 80 -1.08 14.61 20.98
CA VAL A 80 -2.11 13.85 21.72
C VAL A 80 -3.15 14.79 22.35
N PHE A 81 -2.75 15.94 22.91
CA PHE A 81 -3.72 16.93 23.44
C PHE A 81 -4.56 17.56 22.33
N MET A 82 -3.94 17.90 21.19
CA MET A 82 -4.68 18.40 20.03
C MET A 82 -5.67 17.35 19.50
N ALA A 83 -5.21 16.10 19.36
CA ALA A 83 -6.06 14.99 18.96
C ALA A 83 -7.24 14.76 19.95
N ARG A 84 -6.99 14.96 21.27
CA ARG A 84 -8.05 14.86 22.28
C ARG A 84 -9.11 15.95 22.11
N ALA A 85 -8.73 17.16 21.72
CA ALA A 85 -9.70 18.21 21.40
C ALA A 85 -10.55 17.84 20.18
N ILE A 86 -9.92 17.25 19.14
CA ILE A 86 -10.62 16.75 17.95
C ILE A 86 -11.61 15.64 18.33
N VAL A 87 -11.16 14.62 19.10
CA VAL A 87 -12.01 13.53 19.56
C VAL A 87 -13.21 14.03 20.36
N LYS A 88 -13.00 14.99 21.29
CA LYS A 88 -14.09 15.60 22.08
C LYS A 88 -15.08 16.39 21.23
N ALA A 89 -14.59 17.13 20.22
CA ALA A 89 -15.44 17.92 19.33
C ALA A 89 -16.24 17.03 18.38
N PHE A 90 -15.60 16.06 17.76
CA PHE A 90 -16.22 15.13 16.80
C PHE A 90 -17.09 14.07 17.48
N ARG A 91 -16.78 13.65 18.72
CA ARG A 91 -17.47 12.59 19.49
C ARG A 91 -17.63 11.30 18.69
N PRO A 92 -16.52 10.67 18.27
CA PRO A 92 -16.61 9.42 17.51
C PRO A 92 -17.06 8.26 18.39
N ASP A 93 -17.78 7.32 17.77
CA ASP A 93 -18.15 6.02 18.36
C ASP A 93 -16.99 5.02 18.30
N ALA A 94 -16.09 5.17 17.32
CA ALA A 94 -14.85 4.40 17.21
C ALA A 94 -13.76 5.19 16.47
N VAL A 95 -12.49 4.80 16.71
CA VAL A 95 -11.34 5.31 15.97
C VAL A 95 -10.53 4.15 15.41
N ILE A 96 -10.25 4.16 14.11
CA ILE A 96 -9.39 3.17 13.46
C ILE A 96 -8.11 3.80 12.94
N GLY A 97 -6.95 3.19 13.26
CA GLY A 97 -5.65 3.58 12.78
C GLY A 97 -5.07 2.60 11.77
N PHE A 98 -4.50 3.14 10.70
CA PHE A 98 -3.87 2.35 9.63
C PHE A 98 -2.33 2.36 9.71
N GLY A 99 -1.79 2.63 10.89
CA GLY A 99 -0.34 2.66 11.10
C GLY A 99 0.30 4.01 10.81
N ALA A 100 1.61 3.98 10.66
CA ALA A 100 2.49 5.12 10.69
C ALA A 100 2.44 5.91 12.03
N TYR A 101 3.48 6.73 12.26
CA TYR A 101 3.61 7.51 13.49
C TYR A 101 2.46 8.53 13.71
N ALA A 102 1.84 8.99 12.63
CA ALA A 102 0.78 10.00 12.70
C ALA A 102 -0.55 9.46 13.25
N SER A 103 -0.76 8.14 13.23
CA SER A 103 -1.95 7.53 13.84
C SER A 103 -1.89 7.46 15.37
N PHE A 104 -0.69 7.46 15.96
CA PHE A 104 -0.51 7.29 17.40
C PHE A 104 -1.25 8.35 18.23
N PRO A 105 -1.15 9.68 17.98
CA PRO A 105 -1.82 10.69 18.79
C PRO A 105 -3.34 10.51 18.82
N SER A 106 -3.95 10.23 17.68
CA SER A 106 -5.40 10.07 17.56
C SER A 106 -5.90 8.84 18.32
N LEU A 107 -5.21 7.70 18.18
CA LEU A 107 -5.57 6.47 18.87
C LEU A 107 -5.34 6.56 20.39
N ALA A 108 -4.23 7.18 20.81
CA ALA A 108 -3.96 7.43 22.23
C ALA A 108 -5.03 8.37 22.84
N ALA A 109 -5.36 9.46 22.16
CA ALA A 109 -6.38 10.42 22.59
C ALA A 109 -7.77 9.77 22.70
N ALA A 110 -8.15 8.94 21.71
CA ALA A 110 -9.41 8.19 21.72
C ALA A 110 -9.47 7.24 22.92
N LYS A 111 -8.40 6.48 23.16
CA LYS A 111 -8.31 5.57 24.31
C LYS A 111 -8.44 6.30 25.64
N LEU A 112 -7.75 7.45 25.80
CA LEU A 112 -7.84 8.31 26.99
C LEU A 112 -9.22 8.96 27.17
N SER A 113 -10.02 9.00 26.12
CA SER A 113 -11.39 9.54 26.13
C SER A 113 -12.46 8.45 26.25
N GLY A 114 -12.06 7.18 26.46
CA GLY A 114 -12.98 6.05 26.59
C GLY A 114 -13.53 5.51 25.26
N VAL A 115 -13.10 6.07 24.12
CA VAL A 115 -13.56 5.66 22.79
C VAL A 115 -12.84 4.36 22.37
N PRO A 116 -13.56 3.34 21.88
CA PRO A 116 -12.94 2.12 21.38
C PRO A 116 -12.05 2.38 20.17
N ILE A 117 -10.90 1.70 20.15
CA ILE A 117 -9.92 1.83 19.06
C ILE A 117 -9.70 0.50 18.36
N ALA A 118 -9.48 0.58 17.05
CA ALA A 118 -9.03 -0.51 16.20
C ALA A 118 -7.72 -0.13 15.48
N VAL A 119 -6.97 -1.15 15.08
CA VAL A 119 -5.74 -1.00 14.30
C VAL A 119 -5.82 -1.90 13.07
N HIS A 120 -5.39 -1.41 11.93
CA HIS A 120 -5.16 -2.20 10.73
C HIS A 120 -3.66 -2.27 10.44
N GLU A 121 -3.11 -3.48 10.27
CA GLU A 121 -1.72 -3.72 9.89
C GLU A 121 -1.64 -4.26 8.48
N GLN A 122 -0.86 -3.60 7.63
CA GLN A 122 -0.73 -3.95 6.21
C GLN A 122 0.34 -5.01 5.96
N ASN A 123 1.43 -4.99 6.71
CA ASN A 123 2.60 -5.83 6.47
C ASN A 123 2.54 -7.15 7.25
N ALA A 124 3.18 -8.18 6.70
CA ALA A 124 3.39 -9.44 7.41
C ALA A 124 4.30 -9.27 8.65
N MET A 125 5.23 -8.30 8.60
CA MET A 125 6.06 -7.85 9.74
C MET A 125 5.47 -6.56 10.32
N PRO A 126 4.85 -6.61 11.50
CA PRO A 126 4.13 -5.47 12.06
C PRO A 126 5.03 -4.28 12.41
N GLY A 127 4.56 -3.07 12.08
CA GLY A 127 5.20 -1.83 12.48
C GLY A 127 5.16 -1.59 14.01
N LEU A 128 6.18 -0.93 14.55
CA LEU A 128 6.30 -0.67 15.99
C LEU A 128 5.06 0.07 16.56
N THR A 129 4.58 1.07 15.86
CA THR A 129 3.38 1.84 16.27
C THR A 129 2.17 0.93 16.41
N ASN A 130 1.91 0.07 15.43
CA ASN A 130 0.79 -0.86 15.47
C ASN A 130 0.94 -1.91 16.56
N ARG A 131 2.16 -2.43 16.80
CA ARG A 131 2.44 -3.37 17.90
C ARG A 131 2.12 -2.76 19.27
N MET A 132 2.47 -1.48 19.49
CA MET A 132 2.17 -0.78 20.75
C MET A 132 0.67 -0.52 20.90
N LEU A 133 0.03 -0.01 19.87
CA LEU A 133 -1.39 0.37 19.90
C LEU A 133 -2.33 -0.82 19.91
N ALA A 134 -1.95 -1.94 19.33
CA ALA A 134 -2.72 -3.19 19.36
C ALA A 134 -2.97 -3.71 20.78
N LYS A 135 -2.04 -3.47 21.71
CA LYS A 135 -2.24 -3.83 23.14
C LYS A 135 -3.45 -3.13 23.74
N LEU A 136 -3.73 -1.89 23.29
CA LEU A 136 -4.82 -1.05 23.76
C LEU A 136 -6.10 -1.19 22.91
N ALA A 137 -5.96 -1.73 21.70
CA ALA A 137 -7.05 -1.88 20.75
C ALA A 137 -8.04 -2.98 21.16
N LYS A 138 -9.30 -2.78 20.79
CA LYS A 138 -10.36 -3.79 20.91
C LYS A 138 -10.30 -4.80 19.77
N ARG A 139 -9.85 -4.38 18.57
CA ARG A 139 -9.68 -5.20 17.36
C ARG A 139 -8.40 -4.83 16.62
N VAL A 140 -7.78 -5.85 16.02
CA VAL A 140 -6.64 -5.73 15.11
C VAL A 140 -7.03 -6.41 13.81
N PHE A 141 -7.06 -5.65 12.73
CA PHE A 141 -7.32 -6.17 11.39
C PHE A 141 -5.98 -6.42 10.70
N LEU A 142 -5.78 -7.61 10.18
CA LEU A 142 -4.53 -8.02 9.55
C LEU A 142 -4.73 -8.16 8.03
N SER A 143 -3.88 -7.50 7.28
CA SER A 143 -3.79 -7.66 5.83
C SER A 143 -3.21 -9.03 5.47
N LEU A 144 -2.03 -9.30 5.99
CA LEU A 144 -1.24 -10.50 5.78
C LEU A 144 -1.11 -11.26 7.12
N PRO A 145 -0.77 -12.56 7.09
CA PRO A 145 -0.49 -13.30 8.31
C PRO A 145 0.61 -12.63 9.14
N ASP A 146 0.41 -12.49 10.44
CA ASP A 146 1.44 -12.01 11.36
C ASP A 146 2.50 -13.11 11.56
N VAL A 147 3.63 -12.98 10.88
CA VAL A 147 4.73 -13.94 10.95
C VAL A 147 5.51 -13.88 12.26
N THR A 148 5.22 -12.87 13.10
CA THR A 148 5.94 -12.63 14.36
C THR A 148 5.16 -13.05 15.59
N GLY A 149 3.85 -13.29 15.47
CA GLY A 149 2.97 -13.53 16.61
C GLY A 149 2.85 -12.32 17.54
N ALA A 150 3.07 -11.10 17.04
CA ALA A 150 3.08 -9.88 17.84
C ALA A 150 1.69 -9.45 18.34
N PHE A 151 0.62 -9.97 17.73
CA PHE A 151 -0.75 -9.61 18.03
C PHE A 151 -1.51 -10.72 18.76
N ASP A 152 -2.34 -10.32 19.72
CA ASP A 152 -3.25 -11.24 20.42
C ASP A 152 -4.27 -11.85 19.44
N ALA A 153 -4.24 -13.16 19.27
CA ALA A 153 -5.16 -13.89 18.39
C ALA A 153 -6.64 -13.66 18.70
N LYS A 154 -7.00 -13.43 19.97
CA LYS A 154 -8.39 -13.17 20.38
C LYS A 154 -8.93 -11.82 19.88
N LYS A 155 -8.04 -10.87 19.61
CA LYS A 155 -8.37 -9.53 19.09
C LYS A 155 -8.14 -9.41 17.58
N SER A 156 -7.39 -10.32 16.99
CA SER A 156 -6.93 -10.26 15.61
C SER A 156 -7.92 -10.94 14.66
N VAL A 157 -8.15 -10.30 13.53
CA VAL A 157 -8.98 -10.83 12.44
C VAL A 157 -8.22 -10.63 11.13
N GLN A 158 -7.98 -11.70 10.39
CA GLN A 158 -7.38 -11.60 9.06
C GLN A 158 -8.44 -11.20 8.04
N THR A 159 -8.43 -9.93 7.65
CA THR A 159 -9.39 -9.34 6.70
C THR A 159 -8.84 -9.24 5.28
N GLY A 160 -7.54 -9.23 5.11
CA GLY A 160 -6.89 -8.74 3.91
C GLY A 160 -6.62 -7.23 3.98
N ASN A 161 -5.87 -6.70 3.01
CA ASN A 161 -5.64 -5.27 2.89
C ASN A 161 -6.79 -4.62 2.11
N PRO A 162 -7.41 -3.56 2.64
CA PRO A 162 -8.41 -2.79 1.89
C PRO A 162 -7.82 -2.23 0.58
N VAL A 163 -8.44 -2.54 -0.53
CA VAL A 163 -8.05 -2.12 -1.88
C VAL A 163 -9.12 -1.18 -2.43
N ARG A 164 -8.69 -0.21 -3.23
CA ARG A 164 -9.57 0.74 -3.93
C ARG A 164 -10.55 -0.03 -4.84
N GLU A 165 -11.81 0.36 -4.86
CA GLU A 165 -12.86 -0.32 -5.61
C GLU A 165 -12.53 -0.43 -7.11
N ALA A 166 -11.96 0.62 -7.70
CA ALA A 166 -11.55 0.59 -9.10
C ALA A 166 -10.58 -0.57 -9.42
N ILE A 167 -9.70 -0.95 -8.49
CA ILE A 167 -8.80 -2.10 -8.66
C ILE A 167 -9.56 -3.42 -8.47
N VAL A 168 -10.51 -3.47 -7.53
CA VAL A 168 -11.38 -4.63 -7.34
C VAL A 168 -12.20 -4.89 -8.61
N GLU A 169 -12.79 -3.85 -9.18
CA GLU A 169 -13.54 -3.95 -10.45
C GLU A 169 -12.63 -4.36 -11.61
N ALA A 170 -11.42 -3.80 -11.69
CA ALA A 170 -10.43 -4.17 -12.70
C ALA A 170 -10.04 -5.66 -12.66
N GLY A 171 -10.07 -6.27 -11.47
CA GLY A 171 -9.74 -7.68 -11.26
C GLY A 171 -10.91 -8.65 -11.51
N LYS A 172 -12.14 -8.17 -11.71
CA LYS A 172 -13.31 -9.04 -11.99
C LYS A 172 -13.37 -9.59 -13.43
N GLY A 173 -12.55 -9.05 -14.33
CA GLY A 173 -12.50 -9.48 -15.73
C GLY A 173 -11.88 -10.88 -15.87
N ALA A 174 -12.15 -11.51 -17.03
CA ALA A 174 -11.44 -12.73 -17.40
C ALA A 174 -9.94 -12.47 -17.49
N VAL A 175 -9.17 -13.43 -16.98
CA VAL A 175 -7.72 -13.41 -17.09
C VAL A 175 -7.35 -13.81 -18.52
N GLU A 176 -7.41 -12.85 -19.42
CA GLU A 176 -6.94 -13.04 -20.78
C GLU A 176 -5.55 -12.42 -20.92
N HIS A 177 -4.60 -13.21 -21.40
CA HIS A 177 -3.29 -12.74 -21.84
C HIS A 177 -3.25 -12.90 -23.36
N PRO A 178 -3.73 -11.90 -24.12
CA PRO A 178 -3.86 -12.00 -25.58
C PRO A 178 -2.50 -11.98 -26.32
N GLY A 179 -1.39 -12.09 -25.59
CA GLY A 179 -0.05 -12.05 -26.15
C GLY A 179 0.41 -10.64 -26.54
N THR A 180 -0.20 -9.61 -25.96
CA THR A 180 0.14 -8.19 -26.26
C THR A 180 1.51 -7.77 -25.76
N ARG A 181 2.13 -8.52 -24.83
CA ARG A 181 3.49 -8.28 -24.30
C ARG A 181 3.67 -6.92 -23.64
N ARG A 182 2.78 -6.60 -22.72
CA ARG A 182 2.70 -5.31 -22.01
C ARG A 182 3.33 -5.40 -20.64
N LEU A 183 4.45 -4.68 -20.47
CA LEU A 183 5.19 -4.59 -19.21
C LEU A 183 4.86 -3.29 -18.48
N LEU A 184 4.31 -3.41 -17.28
CA LEU A 184 4.16 -2.28 -16.36
C LEU A 184 5.31 -2.29 -15.34
N VAL A 185 6.05 -1.19 -15.28
CA VAL A 185 7.15 -1.01 -14.31
C VAL A 185 6.75 0.02 -13.28
N MET A 186 6.81 -0.33 -12.00
CA MET A 186 6.41 0.55 -10.90
C MET A 186 7.47 0.64 -9.80
N GLY A 187 8.11 1.80 -9.69
CA GLY A 187 9.07 2.09 -8.61
C GLY A 187 8.43 2.41 -7.25
N GLY A 188 7.12 2.64 -7.21
CA GLY A 188 6.41 3.18 -6.05
C GLY A 188 6.57 4.69 -5.90
N SER A 189 5.98 5.28 -4.85
CA SER A 189 5.91 6.74 -4.65
C SER A 189 7.28 7.44 -4.60
N GLN A 190 8.32 6.74 -4.14
CA GLN A 190 9.69 7.26 -4.04
C GLN A 190 10.55 6.92 -5.27
N GLY A 191 10.04 6.07 -6.17
CA GLY A 191 10.80 5.47 -7.25
C GLY A 191 11.69 4.31 -6.77
N ALA A 192 12.28 3.59 -7.73
CA ALA A 192 13.16 2.47 -7.47
C ALA A 192 14.32 2.47 -8.48
N LYS A 193 15.41 3.17 -8.15
CA LYS A 193 16.56 3.37 -9.06
C LYS A 193 17.10 2.05 -9.63
N ALA A 194 17.17 0.99 -8.80
CA ALA A 194 17.64 -0.32 -9.26
C ALA A 194 16.70 -0.92 -10.31
N VAL A 195 15.38 -0.87 -10.09
CA VAL A 195 14.36 -1.33 -11.05
C VAL A 195 14.44 -0.52 -12.35
N ASN A 196 14.51 0.82 -12.24
CA ASN A 196 14.65 1.69 -13.40
C ASN A 196 15.93 1.36 -14.20
N SER A 197 17.04 1.06 -13.52
CA SER A 197 18.32 0.72 -14.17
C SER A 197 18.26 -0.61 -14.92
N VAL A 198 17.53 -1.60 -14.40
CA VAL A 198 17.29 -2.88 -15.10
C VAL A 198 16.58 -2.65 -16.43
N ILE A 199 15.54 -1.83 -16.43
CA ILE A 199 14.81 -1.52 -17.65
C ILE A 199 15.70 -0.79 -18.66
N LEU A 200 16.45 0.23 -18.22
CA LEU A 200 17.37 0.95 -19.13
C LEU A 200 18.44 0.02 -19.73
N ALA A 201 19.04 -0.86 -18.93
CA ALA A 201 20.02 -1.82 -19.41
C ALA A 201 19.46 -2.87 -20.38
N SER A 202 18.15 -3.11 -20.33
CA SER A 202 17.48 -4.12 -21.15
C SER A 202 16.64 -3.52 -22.27
N LEU A 203 16.58 -2.19 -22.38
CA LEU A 203 15.59 -1.47 -23.19
C LEU A 203 15.61 -1.87 -24.66
N GLU A 204 16.81 -1.91 -25.28
CA GLU A 204 16.97 -2.31 -26.67
C GLU A 204 16.46 -3.73 -26.94
N ARG A 205 16.75 -4.67 -26.04
CA ARG A 205 16.30 -6.06 -26.15
C ARG A 205 14.79 -6.18 -25.98
N LEU A 206 14.21 -5.47 -25.03
CA LEU A 206 12.77 -5.43 -24.79
C LEU A 206 12.03 -4.88 -26.03
N MET A 207 12.54 -3.81 -26.62
CA MET A 207 11.96 -3.24 -27.84
C MET A 207 12.07 -4.20 -29.04
N LYS A 208 13.23 -4.83 -29.24
CA LYS A 208 13.42 -5.85 -30.29
C LYS A 208 12.48 -7.05 -30.14
N ALA A 209 12.11 -7.37 -28.91
CA ALA A 209 11.13 -8.43 -28.60
C ALA A 209 9.67 -7.96 -28.77
N GLY A 210 9.41 -6.72 -29.16
CA GLY A 210 8.07 -6.14 -29.34
C GLY A 210 7.33 -5.94 -28.04
N ILE A 211 8.03 -5.63 -26.94
CA ILE A 211 7.41 -5.38 -25.64
C ILE A 211 7.03 -3.91 -25.53
N GLU A 212 5.77 -3.65 -25.22
CA GLU A 212 5.27 -2.32 -24.87
C GLU A 212 5.53 -2.07 -23.37
N ILE A 213 6.03 -0.87 -23.02
CA ILE A 213 6.41 -0.54 -21.64
C ILE A 213 5.66 0.71 -21.16
N ARG A 214 5.00 0.59 -20.00
CA ARG A 214 4.63 1.74 -19.17
C ARG A 214 5.55 1.76 -17.95
N HIS A 215 6.21 2.91 -17.72
CA HIS A 215 7.29 3.01 -16.74
C HIS A 215 7.05 4.15 -15.75
N GLN A 216 6.65 3.82 -14.53
CA GLN A 216 6.56 4.77 -13.42
C GLN A 216 7.89 4.79 -12.67
N THR A 217 8.62 5.90 -12.81
CA THR A 217 10.02 6.05 -12.37
C THR A 217 10.19 6.59 -10.96
N GLY A 218 9.17 7.28 -10.43
CA GLY A 218 9.32 8.22 -9.32
C GLY A 218 9.88 9.56 -9.79
N SER A 219 9.59 10.63 -9.04
CA SER A 219 9.97 11.99 -9.42
C SER A 219 11.48 12.22 -9.44
N PHE A 220 12.23 11.54 -8.57
CA PHE A 220 13.68 11.76 -8.44
C PHE A 220 14.51 11.18 -9.59
N ASP A 221 13.99 10.19 -10.29
CA ASP A 221 14.75 9.46 -11.33
C ASP A 221 14.20 9.68 -12.75
N LEU A 222 13.15 10.48 -12.87
CA LEU A 222 12.45 10.72 -14.13
C LEU A 222 13.38 11.19 -15.26
N GLU A 223 14.16 12.23 -15.01
CA GLU A 223 15.03 12.83 -16.03
C GLU A 223 16.10 11.85 -16.54
N ARG A 224 16.68 11.05 -15.62
CA ARG A 224 17.65 10.02 -16.00
C ARG A 224 17.01 8.95 -16.88
N VAL A 225 15.81 8.51 -16.53
CA VAL A 225 15.10 7.49 -17.32
C VAL A 225 14.68 8.03 -18.66
N LEU A 226 14.12 9.23 -18.74
CA LEU A 226 13.80 9.90 -20.01
C LEU A 226 15.02 10.05 -20.92
N ALA A 227 16.17 10.45 -20.36
CA ALA A 227 17.43 10.53 -21.10
C ALA A 227 17.86 9.15 -21.64
N GLY A 228 17.70 8.08 -20.86
CA GLY A 228 18.00 6.72 -21.29
C GLY A 228 17.11 6.25 -22.45
N TYR A 229 15.80 6.49 -22.39
CA TYR A 229 14.88 6.17 -23.48
C TYR A 229 15.26 6.93 -24.78
N ARG A 230 15.54 8.22 -24.66
CA ARG A 230 15.99 9.05 -25.82
C ARG A 230 17.30 8.54 -26.42
N ALA A 231 18.27 8.15 -25.58
CA ALA A 231 19.56 7.64 -26.04
C ALA A 231 19.44 6.35 -26.87
N HIS A 232 18.39 5.55 -26.62
CA HIS A 232 18.09 4.33 -27.39
C HIS A 232 17.08 4.57 -28.54
N GLY A 233 16.66 5.83 -28.78
CA GLY A 233 15.65 6.14 -29.80
C GLY A 233 14.27 5.55 -29.53
N VAL A 234 13.94 5.28 -28.27
CA VAL A 234 12.66 4.68 -27.85
C VAL A 234 11.68 5.77 -27.43
N ASP A 235 10.41 5.61 -27.82
CA ASP A 235 9.34 6.49 -27.36
C ASP A 235 9.21 6.46 -25.83
N ALA A 236 9.24 7.65 -25.23
CA ALA A 236 9.15 7.84 -23.80
C ALA A 236 7.76 8.31 -23.32
N SER A 237 6.74 8.27 -24.18
CA SER A 237 5.37 8.70 -23.84
C SER A 237 4.75 7.88 -22.69
N GLY A 238 5.17 6.62 -22.55
CA GLY A 238 4.80 5.73 -21.44
C GLY A 238 5.58 5.93 -20.14
N VAL A 239 6.54 6.86 -20.10
CA VAL A 239 7.40 7.14 -18.93
C VAL A 239 6.79 8.26 -18.10
N THR A 240 6.44 8.00 -16.85
CA THR A 240 5.80 8.98 -15.95
C THR A 240 6.40 8.95 -14.55
N PRO A 241 6.40 10.08 -13.83
CA PRO A 241 6.85 10.07 -12.43
C PRO A 241 5.89 9.37 -11.49
N PHE A 242 4.59 9.37 -11.83
CA PHE A 242 3.52 8.81 -11.02
C PHE A 242 2.36 8.34 -11.92
N ILE A 243 1.68 7.27 -11.53
CA ILE A 243 0.48 6.76 -12.20
C ILE A 243 -0.73 7.11 -11.33
N GLU A 244 -1.64 7.92 -11.87
CA GLU A 244 -2.89 8.27 -11.17
C GLU A 244 -3.92 7.15 -11.31
N ASP A 245 -4.13 6.64 -12.52
CA ASP A 245 -5.02 5.51 -12.81
C ASP A 245 -4.26 4.18 -12.74
N VAL A 246 -4.03 3.72 -11.51
CA VAL A 246 -3.38 2.42 -11.27
C VAL A 246 -4.25 1.25 -11.70
N ALA A 247 -5.59 1.37 -11.59
CA ALA A 247 -6.52 0.33 -12.02
C ALA A 247 -6.42 0.08 -13.52
N GLY A 248 -6.48 1.15 -14.33
CA GLY A 248 -6.28 1.07 -15.78
C GLY A 248 -4.88 0.62 -16.18
N ALA A 249 -3.84 0.97 -15.38
CA ALA A 249 -2.49 0.47 -15.61
C ALA A 249 -2.39 -1.05 -15.36
N TYR A 250 -3.03 -1.57 -14.32
CA TYR A 250 -3.10 -3.01 -14.09
C TYR A 250 -3.91 -3.72 -15.20
N GLN A 251 -5.06 -3.20 -15.60
CA GLN A 251 -5.83 -3.79 -16.70
C GLN A 251 -5.02 -3.89 -17.99
N TRP A 252 -4.25 -2.85 -18.30
CA TRP A 252 -3.40 -2.80 -19.49
C TRP A 252 -2.25 -3.82 -19.45
N ALA A 253 -1.66 -4.11 -18.27
CA ALA A 253 -0.45 -4.90 -18.12
C ALA A 253 -0.68 -6.41 -18.26
N ASP A 254 0.24 -7.13 -18.92
CA ASP A 254 0.36 -8.58 -18.88
C ASP A 254 1.29 -9.03 -17.75
N LEU A 255 2.35 -8.26 -17.47
CA LEU A 255 3.32 -8.50 -16.40
C LEU A 255 3.66 -7.20 -15.68
N VAL A 256 3.83 -7.27 -14.37
CA VAL A 256 4.23 -6.12 -13.56
C VAL A 256 5.60 -6.36 -12.91
N LEU A 257 6.54 -5.42 -13.09
CA LEU A 257 7.80 -5.37 -12.36
C LEU A 257 7.74 -4.25 -11.32
N CYS A 258 7.80 -4.58 -10.03
CA CYS A 258 7.65 -3.56 -8.99
C CYS A 258 8.31 -3.91 -7.65
N ARG A 259 8.27 -2.94 -6.72
CA ARG A 259 8.59 -3.16 -5.30
C ARG A 259 7.50 -3.99 -4.61
N ALA A 260 7.87 -4.69 -3.51
CA ALA A 260 6.97 -5.56 -2.76
C ALA A 260 6.36 -4.86 -1.51
N GLY A 261 5.89 -3.63 -1.67
CA GLY A 261 5.07 -2.98 -0.63
C GLY A 261 3.76 -3.75 -0.41
N ALA A 262 3.30 -3.87 0.84
CA ALA A 262 2.10 -4.66 1.18
C ALA A 262 0.89 -4.30 0.32
N THR A 263 0.64 -3.00 0.13
CA THR A 263 -0.49 -2.54 -0.70
C THR A 263 -0.33 -2.94 -2.16
N SER A 264 0.88 -2.80 -2.74
CA SER A 264 1.13 -3.21 -4.13
C SER A 264 0.95 -4.72 -4.32
N VAL A 265 1.48 -5.54 -3.42
CA VAL A 265 1.32 -7.00 -3.47
C VAL A 265 -0.14 -7.41 -3.45
N VAL A 266 -0.93 -6.81 -2.56
CA VAL A 266 -2.36 -7.14 -2.46
C VAL A 266 -3.16 -6.57 -3.63
N GLU A 267 -2.83 -5.37 -4.13
CA GLU A 267 -3.44 -4.82 -5.34
C GLU A 267 -3.19 -5.71 -6.56
N LEU A 268 -1.97 -6.22 -6.73
CA LEU A 268 -1.62 -7.18 -7.79
C LEU A 268 -2.43 -8.48 -7.66
N ALA A 269 -2.54 -9.01 -6.46
CA ALA A 269 -3.35 -10.20 -6.19
C ALA A 269 -4.82 -9.98 -6.57
N VAL A 270 -5.42 -8.86 -6.13
CA VAL A 270 -6.83 -8.51 -6.44
C VAL A 270 -7.02 -8.25 -7.93
N ALA A 271 -6.07 -7.60 -8.59
CA ALA A 271 -6.11 -7.36 -10.03
C ALA A 271 -5.76 -8.60 -10.87
N GLY A 272 -5.37 -9.72 -10.24
CA GLY A 272 -4.97 -10.94 -10.93
C GLY A 272 -3.72 -10.78 -11.78
N LYS A 273 -2.73 -9.97 -11.36
CA LYS A 273 -1.57 -9.64 -12.20
C LYS A 273 -0.33 -10.45 -11.83
N PRO A 274 0.24 -11.19 -12.81
CA PRO A 274 1.56 -11.77 -12.70
C PRO A 274 2.60 -10.70 -12.37
N ALA A 275 3.55 -10.99 -11.49
CA ALA A 275 4.52 -10.00 -11.10
C ALA A 275 5.95 -10.55 -10.94
N VAL A 276 6.92 -9.66 -11.18
CA VAL A 276 8.29 -9.81 -10.70
C VAL A 276 8.48 -8.78 -9.58
N LEU A 277 8.66 -9.28 -8.36
CA LEU A 277 8.74 -8.48 -7.15
C LEU A 277 10.20 -8.28 -6.75
N VAL A 278 10.60 -7.02 -6.62
CA VAL A 278 11.94 -6.63 -6.17
C VAL A 278 11.83 -5.95 -4.81
N PRO A 279 11.96 -6.67 -3.69
CA PRO A 279 11.88 -6.08 -2.36
C PRO A 279 12.90 -4.95 -2.17
N PHE A 280 12.50 -3.90 -1.43
CA PHE A 280 13.41 -2.83 -1.07
C PHE A 280 14.39 -3.31 0.01
N PRO A 281 15.72 -3.28 -0.23
CA PRO A 281 16.70 -3.93 0.65
C PRO A 281 16.84 -3.26 2.03
N TYR A 282 16.44 -2.00 2.15
CA TYR A 282 16.48 -1.24 3.41
C TYR A 282 15.10 -1.17 4.08
N ALA A 283 14.17 -2.03 3.68
CA ALA A 283 12.87 -2.13 4.34
C ALA A 283 13.05 -2.59 5.79
N THR A 284 12.45 -1.87 6.74
CA THR A 284 12.56 -2.19 8.17
C THR A 284 12.19 -3.66 8.42
N HIS A 285 13.08 -4.42 9.04
CA HIS A 285 12.92 -5.86 9.30
C HIS A 285 12.61 -6.68 8.04
N ASP A 286 13.08 -6.25 6.87
CA ASP A 286 12.89 -6.93 5.59
C ASP A 286 11.41 -7.25 5.25
N HIS A 287 10.48 -6.41 5.72
CA HIS A 287 9.05 -6.67 5.58
C HIS A 287 8.60 -6.86 4.12
N GLN A 288 9.30 -6.27 3.14
CA GLN A 288 8.93 -6.41 1.74
C GLN A 288 9.18 -7.83 1.19
N THR A 289 10.23 -8.50 1.64
CA THR A 289 10.44 -9.92 1.28
C THR A 289 9.32 -10.80 1.84
N TYR A 290 8.91 -10.60 3.08
CA TYR A 290 7.77 -11.33 3.66
C TYR A 290 6.45 -11.02 2.94
N ASN A 291 6.20 -9.77 2.56
CA ASN A 291 5.02 -9.41 1.79
C ASN A 291 5.02 -10.11 0.41
N ALA A 292 6.17 -10.14 -0.29
CA ALA A 292 6.30 -10.78 -1.59
C ALA A 292 5.97 -12.28 -1.55
N ARG A 293 6.38 -12.98 -0.50
CA ARG A 293 6.16 -14.43 -0.34
C ARG A 293 4.70 -14.84 -0.44
N VAL A 294 3.77 -13.95 -0.08
CA VAL A 294 2.32 -14.23 -0.20
C VAL A 294 1.92 -14.60 -1.63
N MET A 295 2.50 -13.95 -2.64
CA MET A 295 2.26 -14.29 -4.05
C MET A 295 3.27 -15.30 -4.60
N VAL A 296 4.52 -15.22 -4.17
CA VAL A 296 5.61 -16.09 -4.66
C VAL A 296 5.39 -17.54 -4.25
N ASP A 297 5.03 -17.80 -3.00
CA ASP A 297 4.80 -19.16 -2.48
C ASP A 297 3.56 -19.83 -3.12
N GLN A 298 2.68 -19.05 -3.75
CA GLN A 298 1.55 -19.54 -4.53
C GLN A 298 1.86 -19.63 -6.04
N GLY A 299 3.07 -19.27 -6.48
CA GLY A 299 3.42 -19.27 -7.90
C GLY A 299 2.81 -18.10 -8.71
N ALA A 300 2.29 -17.06 -8.04
CA ALA A 300 1.71 -15.87 -8.67
C ALA A 300 2.74 -14.81 -9.04
N ALA A 301 3.93 -14.87 -8.46
CA ALA A 301 5.00 -13.91 -8.71
C ALA A 301 6.39 -14.57 -8.61
N LEU A 302 7.37 -13.93 -9.23
CA LEU A 302 8.79 -14.21 -8.98
C LEU A 302 9.36 -13.17 -8.01
N LEU A 303 10.27 -13.60 -7.13
CA LEU A 303 11.03 -12.72 -6.25
C LEU A 303 12.46 -12.61 -6.76
N VAL A 304 12.94 -11.38 -6.95
CA VAL A 304 14.32 -11.08 -7.29
C VAL A 304 14.87 -10.11 -6.25
N ALA A 305 15.89 -10.53 -5.50
CA ALA A 305 16.52 -9.62 -4.55
C ALA A 305 17.30 -8.52 -5.30
N GLU A 306 17.23 -7.28 -4.84
CA GLU A 306 17.87 -6.15 -5.53
C GLU A 306 19.37 -6.35 -5.76
N LYS A 307 20.06 -6.99 -4.81
CA LYS A 307 21.48 -7.32 -4.91
C LYS A 307 21.82 -8.27 -6.06
N ASP A 308 20.85 -9.09 -6.50
CA ASP A 308 21.06 -10.09 -7.56
C ASP A 308 20.79 -9.50 -8.95
N LEU A 309 20.10 -8.35 -9.05
CA LEU A 309 19.77 -7.71 -10.32
C LEU A 309 20.98 -7.44 -11.25
N PRO A 310 22.17 -7.03 -10.75
CA PRO A 310 23.34 -6.82 -11.61
C PRO A 310 23.92 -8.10 -12.20
N HIS A 311 23.61 -9.26 -11.59
CA HIS A 311 24.16 -10.58 -11.96
C HIS A 311 23.14 -11.45 -12.72
N LEU A 312 21.89 -11.01 -12.79
CA LEU A 312 20.81 -11.72 -13.46
C LEU A 312 20.56 -11.12 -14.85
N ASP A 313 20.32 -11.96 -15.85
CA ASP A 313 19.72 -11.50 -17.12
C ASP A 313 18.24 -11.15 -16.92
N ALA A 314 18.01 -10.04 -16.20
CA ALA A 314 16.66 -9.59 -15.88
C ALA A 314 15.85 -9.26 -17.15
N GLY A 315 16.48 -8.71 -18.18
CA GLY A 315 15.84 -8.46 -19.47
C GLY A 315 15.37 -9.75 -20.15
N GLY A 316 16.24 -10.76 -20.21
CA GLY A 316 15.88 -12.08 -20.76
C GLY A 316 14.76 -12.77 -19.96
N MET A 317 14.80 -12.68 -18.64
CA MET A 317 13.74 -13.20 -17.78
C MET A 317 12.38 -12.55 -18.08
N LEU A 318 12.32 -11.22 -18.18
CA LEU A 318 11.10 -10.49 -18.51
C LEU A 318 10.58 -10.84 -19.91
N ILE A 319 11.48 -10.96 -20.90
CA ILE A 319 11.14 -11.36 -22.26
C ILE A 319 10.54 -12.78 -22.25
N ASN A 320 11.19 -13.74 -21.60
CA ASN A 320 10.73 -15.13 -21.56
C ASN A 320 9.34 -15.23 -20.94
N LEU A 321 9.07 -14.51 -19.82
CA LEU A 321 7.76 -14.47 -19.21
C LEU A 321 6.69 -13.90 -20.15
N LEU A 322 6.98 -12.77 -20.79
CA LEU A 322 6.03 -12.10 -21.69
C LEU A 322 5.80 -12.85 -23.02
N MET A 323 6.71 -13.75 -23.38
CA MET A 323 6.59 -14.62 -24.55
C MET A 323 5.86 -15.94 -24.22
N ASP A 324 5.53 -16.19 -22.96
CA ASP A 324 4.82 -17.39 -22.51
C ASP A 324 3.44 -17.03 -21.89
N PRO A 325 2.39 -16.86 -22.72
CA PRO A 325 1.05 -16.56 -22.23
C PRO A 325 0.49 -17.64 -21.29
N GLY A 326 0.91 -18.89 -21.45
CA GLY A 326 0.46 -20.00 -20.61
C GLY A 326 0.96 -19.85 -19.16
N THR A 327 2.24 -19.53 -19.01
CA THR A 327 2.82 -19.21 -17.69
C THR A 327 2.16 -17.97 -17.08
N LEU A 328 1.97 -16.88 -17.84
CA LEU A 328 1.29 -15.69 -17.34
C LEU A 328 -0.15 -15.99 -16.92
N HIS A 329 -0.87 -16.79 -17.68
CA HIS A 329 -2.24 -17.20 -17.32
C HIS A 329 -2.27 -17.96 -15.99
N THR A 330 -1.35 -18.93 -15.82
CA THR A 330 -1.23 -19.70 -14.57
C THR A 330 -0.89 -18.79 -13.38
N MET A 331 0.10 -17.90 -13.53
CA MET A 331 0.48 -16.92 -12.50
C MET A 331 -0.69 -16.01 -12.12
N SER A 332 -1.50 -15.58 -13.09
CA SER A 332 -2.66 -14.75 -12.88
C SER A 332 -3.76 -15.49 -12.10
N GLN A 333 -4.04 -16.75 -12.44
CA GLN A 333 -4.97 -17.58 -11.65
C GLN A 333 -4.49 -17.71 -10.20
N MET A 334 -3.19 -17.96 -10.00
CA MET A 334 -2.62 -18.05 -8.66
C MET A 334 -2.68 -16.72 -7.91
N ALA A 335 -2.54 -15.57 -8.59
CA ALA A 335 -2.71 -14.26 -7.98
C ALA A 335 -4.12 -14.09 -7.39
N HIS A 336 -5.16 -14.50 -8.11
CA HIS A 336 -6.53 -14.47 -7.62
C HIS A 336 -6.75 -15.35 -6.37
N THR A 337 -6.03 -16.46 -6.20
CA THR A 337 -6.14 -17.26 -4.97
C THR A 337 -5.64 -16.52 -3.73
N CYS A 338 -4.70 -15.57 -3.90
CA CYS A 338 -4.20 -14.69 -2.85
C CYS A 338 -5.13 -13.52 -2.55
N ALA A 339 -6.08 -13.22 -3.42
CA ALA A 339 -6.92 -12.03 -3.36
C ALA A 339 -7.91 -12.05 -2.18
N ARG A 340 -8.16 -10.86 -1.63
CA ARG A 340 -9.21 -10.61 -0.62
C ARG A 340 -9.95 -9.32 -1.01
N PRO A 341 -10.78 -9.36 -2.06
CA PRO A 341 -11.44 -8.16 -2.60
C PRO A 341 -12.44 -7.53 -1.62
N ASP A 342 -12.95 -8.30 -0.68
CA ASP A 342 -13.91 -7.89 0.35
C ASP A 342 -13.26 -7.28 1.61
N ALA A 343 -11.94 -7.12 1.63
CA ALA A 343 -11.20 -6.65 2.80
C ALA A 343 -11.71 -5.30 3.34
N ALA A 344 -12.00 -4.33 2.48
CA ALA A 344 -12.51 -3.02 2.89
C ALA A 344 -13.87 -3.13 3.60
N ALA A 345 -14.77 -3.94 3.08
CA ALA A 345 -16.08 -4.19 3.68
C ALA A 345 -15.96 -4.91 5.03
N LYS A 346 -15.10 -5.93 5.12
CA LYS A 346 -14.84 -6.66 6.39
C LYS A 346 -14.28 -5.75 7.48
N VAL A 347 -13.33 -4.88 7.16
CA VAL A 347 -12.79 -3.90 8.11
C VAL A 347 -13.87 -2.92 8.53
N ALA A 348 -14.64 -2.37 7.59
CA ALA A 348 -15.74 -1.44 7.89
C ALA A 348 -16.79 -2.08 8.82
N GLN A 349 -17.24 -3.29 8.53
CA GLN A 349 -18.18 -4.05 9.37
C GLN A 349 -17.61 -4.28 10.77
N GLY A 350 -16.32 -4.64 10.88
CA GLY A 350 -15.65 -4.81 12.16
C GLY A 350 -15.58 -3.52 12.99
N VAL A 351 -15.38 -2.35 12.34
CA VAL A 351 -15.42 -1.04 12.99
C VAL A 351 -16.85 -0.69 13.46
N LEU A 352 -17.85 -0.90 12.61
CA LEU A 352 -19.26 -0.66 12.97
C LEU A 352 -19.72 -1.55 14.12
N ALA A 353 -19.23 -2.79 14.19
CA ALA A 353 -19.51 -3.68 15.34
C ALA A 353 -18.94 -3.15 16.66
N LEU A 354 -17.79 -2.45 16.62
CA LEU A 354 -17.24 -1.77 17.82
C LEU A 354 -18.12 -0.61 18.28
N CYS A 355 -18.69 0.15 17.35
CA CYS A 355 -19.58 1.29 17.65
C CYS A 355 -20.86 0.85 18.35
N ARG A 356 -21.34 -0.36 18.08
CA ARG A 356 -22.57 -0.91 18.71
C ARG A 356 -22.36 -1.48 20.12
N GLN A 357 -21.12 -1.71 20.52
CA GLN A 357 -20.74 -2.27 21.82
C GLN A 357 -20.37 -1.18 22.85
N SER A 358 -20.38 0.08 22.44
CA SER A 358 -20.09 1.26 23.25
C SER A 358 -21.37 1.94 23.72
#